data_8c3b299015e570a113724cf4a9acd7c0
#
_entry.id   8c3b299015e570a113724cf4a9acd7c0
#
_cell.length_a   1.000
_cell.length_b   1.000
_cell.length_c   1.000
_cell.angle_alpha   90.00
_cell.angle_beta   90.00
_cell.angle_gamma   90.00
#
_symmetry.space_group_name_H-M   'P 1'
#
loop_
_entity.id
_entity.type
_entity.pdbx_description
1 polymer ?
#
loop_
_entity_poly.entity_id
_entity_poly.type
_entity_poly.pdbx_seq_one_letter_code
_entity_poly.pdbx_strand_id
1 'polypeptide(L)'
;MTTFLVPKSSDKFICEKCDYHTSRKSQYTRHISTDKHKKLHLDTDLVQKVPHHECINCGKNYKHHSSLYKHKQKCSKDKNIMKFLIQENKDLKNIVLEVCKQLQTTNINTNANANTNIVTNNNNNTFNLNFFLNEQCKDAINISDFVNSFQLQLSDLETTGKIGYVDGISKLFIRNLKELDSNKRPIHCSDFKRETLYIKEQDKWEKDNEEKNKLQKVIQEIGNKNIRKIKEWVKENPDCKKSDSKMNNQYMNIISNSMCGSSPQEQMQNMNKIITNVAKEVIIQK
;
A
#
# COMPACT_ATOMS: atom_id res chain seq x y z
N MET A 1 66.18 0.68 24.67
CA MET A 1 66.75 -0.64 24.27
C MET A 1 65.67 -1.39 23.50
N THR A 2 65.68 -1.28 22.19
CA THR A 2 64.80 -1.99 21.30
C THR A 2 65.41 -3.37 21.01
N THR A 3 64.80 -4.40 21.59
CA THR A 3 65.14 -5.79 21.31
C THR A 3 64.58 -6.18 19.96
N PHE A 4 65.47 -6.26 18.95
CA PHE A 4 65.16 -6.92 17.67
C PHE A 4 65.05 -8.43 17.92
N LEU A 5 63.85 -8.96 17.80
CA LEU A 5 63.58 -10.40 17.78
C LEU A 5 64.12 -10.98 16.45
N VAL A 6 65.16 -11.77 16.53
CA VAL A 6 65.72 -12.50 15.40
C VAL A 6 64.68 -13.54 14.93
N PRO A 7 64.25 -13.61 13.65
CA PRO A 7 63.35 -14.59 13.17
C PRO A 7 63.91 -16.01 13.27
N LYS A 8 63.08 -16.94 13.82
CA LYS A 8 63.45 -18.37 13.84
C LYS A 8 63.51 -18.88 12.40
N SER A 9 64.55 -19.50 12.01
CA SER A 9 64.94 -19.95 10.66
C SER A 9 64.00 -20.93 9.96
N SER A 10 62.81 -21.16 10.50
CA SER A 10 61.74 -22.06 9.96
C SER A 10 60.54 -21.38 9.34
N ASP A 11 60.38 -20.06 9.45
CA ASP A 11 59.20 -19.36 8.99
C ASP A 11 59.33 -18.98 7.51
N LYS A 12 58.57 -19.66 6.64
CA LYS A 12 58.60 -19.47 5.19
C LYS A 12 57.64 -18.36 4.69
N PHE A 13 56.63 -17.97 5.51
CA PHE A 13 55.64 -17.01 5.14
C PHE A 13 55.47 -15.96 6.26
N ILE A 14 55.75 -14.71 5.92
CA ILE A 14 55.78 -13.59 6.85
C ILE A 14 54.85 -12.49 6.34
N CYS A 15 54.00 -11.96 7.20
CA CYS A 15 53.21 -10.76 6.93
C CYS A 15 53.80 -9.60 7.77
N GLU A 16 54.62 -8.76 7.18
CA GLU A 16 55.31 -7.66 7.87
C GLU A 16 54.39 -6.66 8.55
N LYS A 17 53.21 -6.39 7.94
CA LYS A 17 52.24 -5.42 8.50
C LYS A 17 51.51 -5.94 9.74
N CYS A 18 51.39 -7.25 9.90
CA CYS A 18 50.64 -7.87 11.02
C CYS A 18 51.58 -8.57 12.01
N ASP A 19 52.89 -8.56 11.74
CA ASP A 19 53.91 -9.34 12.49
C ASP A 19 53.52 -10.82 12.66
N TYR A 20 52.93 -11.40 11.59
CA TYR A 20 52.41 -12.77 11.57
C TYR A 20 53.40 -13.68 10.80
N HIS A 21 53.90 -14.72 11.47
CA HIS A 21 54.85 -15.65 10.96
C HIS A 21 54.29 -17.08 10.95
N THR A 22 54.49 -17.83 9.88
CA THR A 22 54.11 -19.24 9.81
C THR A 22 54.90 -20.01 8.79
N SER A 23 55.14 -21.31 9.05
CA SER A 23 55.77 -22.23 8.13
C SER A 23 54.80 -22.85 7.10
N ARG A 24 53.48 -22.68 7.27
CA ARG A 24 52.45 -23.32 6.45
C ARG A 24 51.70 -22.32 5.55
N LYS A 25 51.75 -22.54 4.24
CA LYS A 25 51.09 -21.72 3.22
C LYS A 25 49.60 -21.56 3.46
N SER A 26 48.89 -22.63 3.88
CA SER A 26 47.46 -22.61 4.15
C SER A 26 47.07 -21.68 5.32
N GLN A 27 47.91 -21.60 6.34
CA GLN A 27 47.69 -20.69 7.46
C GLN A 27 47.95 -19.23 7.04
N TYR A 28 48.95 -18.98 6.22
CA TYR A 28 49.20 -17.66 5.66
C TYR A 28 48.06 -17.18 4.76
N THR A 29 47.59 -18.03 3.85
CA THR A 29 46.44 -17.72 2.99
C THR A 29 45.19 -17.41 3.81
N ARG A 30 44.90 -18.19 4.86
CA ARG A 30 43.79 -17.91 5.79
C ARG A 30 43.97 -16.59 6.53
N HIS A 31 45.21 -16.26 6.98
CA HIS A 31 45.51 -15.00 7.63
C HIS A 31 45.22 -13.80 6.73
N ILE A 32 45.71 -13.77 5.49
CA ILE A 32 45.52 -12.66 4.54
C ILE A 32 44.08 -12.53 4.06
N SER A 33 43.25 -13.60 4.14
CA SER A 33 41.83 -13.56 3.76
C SER A 33 40.92 -13.01 4.86
N THR A 34 41.41 -12.82 6.09
CA THR A 34 40.61 -12.31 7.21
C THR A 34 40.25 -10.84 7.03
N ASP A 35 39.03 -10.44 7.48
CA ASP A 35 38.61 -9.05 7.43
C ASP A 35 39.51 -8.10 8.25
N LYS A 36 40.14 -8.61 9.31
CA LYS A 36 41.12 -7.86 10.08
C LYS A 36 42.36 -7.52 9.23
N HIS A 37 42.87 -8.49 8.47
CA HIS A 37 44.02 -8.29 7.59
C HIS A 37 43.69 -7.32 6.45
N LYS A 38 42.51 -7.50 5.79
CA LYS A 38 42.05 -6.62 4.71
C LYS A 38 41.91 -5.18 5.16
N LYS A 39 41.39 -4.93 6.39
CA LYS A 39 41.26 -3.59 6.97
C LYS A 39 42.59 -2.90 7.25
N LEU A 40 43.65 -3.65 7.58
CA LEU A 40 45.00 -3.11 7.80
C LEU A 40 45.74 -2.80 6.49
N HIS A 41 45.27 -3.35 5.35
CA HIS A 41 45.88 -3.16 4.03
C HIS A 41 45.19 -2.09 3.17
N LEU A 42 44.06 -1.52 3.60
CA LEU A 42 43.45 -0.34 2.98
C LEU A 42 44.15 0.90 3.55
N ASP A 43 45.23 1.30 2.89
CA ASP A 43 45.97 2.52 3.23
C ASP A 43 45.11 3.76 3.07
N THR A 44 45.08 4.54 4.14
CA THR A 44 45.28 5.99 4.20
C THR A 44 44.82 6.79 3.00
N ASP A 45 43.57 7.25 3.04
CA ASP A 45 43.11 8.61 2.66
C ASP A 45 41.61 8.74 2.58
N LEU A 46 40.85 7.94 3.33
CA LEU A 46 39.44 8.21 3.56
C LEU A 46 39.17 8.20 5.06
N VAL A 47 39.04 9.40 5.64
CA VAL A 47 38.43 9.59 6.94
C VAL A 47 37.12 8.77 6.97
N GLN A 48 37.15 7.62 7.63
CA GLN A 48 35.97 6.79 7.82
C GLN A 48 34.93 7.64 8.58
N LYS A 49 33.94 8.15 7.85
CA LYS A 49 32.70 8.59 8.46
C LYS A 49 32.10 7.36 9.14
N VAL A 50 32.31 7.24 10.44
CA VAL A 50 31.58 6.27 11.27
C VAL A 50 30.10 6.51 10.98
N PRO A 51 29.33 5.50 10.56
CA PRO A 51 27.91 5.70 10.28
C PRO A 51 27.23 6.17 11.56
N HIS A 52 26.91 7.46 11.62
CA HIS A 52 26.14 8.04 12.71
C HIS A 52 24.66 7.82 12.39
N HIS A 53 23.95 7.14 13.27
CA HIS A 53 22.52 6.94 13.18
C HIS A 53 21.82 8.13 13.82
N GLU A 54 21.27 9.03 13.01
CA GLU A 54 20.57 10.22 13.45
C GLU A 54 19.10 9.94 13.75
N CYS A 55 18.59 10.53 14.84
CA CYS A 55 17.16 10.52 15.11
C CYS A 55 16.46 11.64 14.34
N ILE A 56 15.63 11.29 13.36
CA ILE A 56 14.85 12.24 12.54
C ILE A 56 13.96 13.15 13.41
N ASN A 57 13.49 12.66 14.57
CA ASN A 57 12.58 13.42 15.44
C ASN A 57 13.28 14.49 16.27
N CYS A 58 14.57 14.32 16.64
CA CYS A 58 15.25 15.25 17.53
C CYS A 58 16.68 15.62 17.11
N GLY A 59 17.21 15.08 16.00
CA GLY A 59 18.54 15.36 15.48
C GLY A 59 19.70 14.78 16.31
N LYS A 60 19.43 13.91 17.31
CA LYS A 60 20.50 13.26 18.09
C LYS A 60 21.14 12.13 17.32
N ASN A 61 22.49 12.11 17.35
CA ASN A 61 23.31 11.10 16.69
C ASN A 61 23.69 9.95 17.64
N TYR A 62 23.62 8.72 17.15
CA TYR A 62 23.93 7.49 17.88
C TYR A 62 24.97 6.66 17.15
N LYS A 63 25.91 6.10 17.92
CA LYS A 63 26.97 5.24 17.37
C LYS A 63 26.46 3.88 16.88
N HIS A 64 25.32 3.40 17.46
CA HIS A 64 24.74 2.08 17.14
C HIS A 64 23.25 2.21 16.87
N HIS A 65 22.75 1.47 15.88
CA HIS A 65 21.34 1.42 15.50
C HIS A 65 20.45 0.98 16.67
N SER A 66 20.89 0.05 17.50
CA SER A 66 20.14 -0.39 18.69
C SER A 66 19.92 0.72 19.72
N SER A 67 20.89 1.63 19.85
CA SER A 67 20.77 2.80 20.73
C SER A 67 19.78 3.82 20.17
N LEU A 68 19.79 4.04 18.85
CA LEU A 68 18.80 4.86 18.17
C LEU A 68 17.39 4.26 18.31
N TYR A 69 17.25 2.96 18.15
CA TYR A 69 15.95 2.28 18.31
C TYR A 69 15.35 2.46 19.70
N LYS A 70 16.16 2.25 20.77
CA LYS A 70 15.73 2.49 22.16
C LYS A 70 15.38 3.97 22.42
N HIS A 71 16.12 4.89 21.81
CA HIS A 71 15.83 6.31 21.91
C HIS A 71 14.50 6.66 21.20
N LYS A 72 14.24 6.16 20.00
CA LYS A 72 13.00 6.41 19.24
C LYS A 72 11.74 6.07 20.05
N GLN A 73 11.78 5.02 20.86
CA GLN A 73 10.66 4.64 21.73
C GLN A 73 10.35 5.68 22.83
N LYS A 74 11.33 6.51 23.19
CA LYS A 74 11.21 7.52 24.26
C LYS A 74 11.29 8.96 23.76
N CYS A 75 11.48 9.16 22.45
CA CYS A 75 11.67 10.48 21.87
C CYS A 75 10.37 11.28 21.84
N SER A 76 10.30 12.34 22.61
CA SER A 76 9.08 13.12 22.88
C SER A 76 8.74 14.19 21.82
N LYS A 77 9.53 14.32 20.74
CA LYS A 77 9.26 15.34 19.71
C LYS A 77 7.90 15.15 19.02
N ASP A 78 7.49 13.88 18.82
CA ASP A 78 6.17 13.57 18.25
C ASP A 78 5.01 14.04 19.15
N LYS A 79 5.20 13.99 20.49
CA LYS A 79 4.18 14.47 21.44
C LYS A 79 3.99 15.98 21.39
N ASN A 80 5.05 16.74 21.12
CA ASN A 80 4.97 18.20 21.00
C ASN A 80 4.35 18.61 19.66
N ILE A 81 4.70 17.92 18.56
CA ILE A 81 4.07 18.12 17.25
C ILE A 81 2.58 17.75 17.33
N MET A 82 2.24 16.63 17.96
CA MET A 82 0.85 16.23 18.14
C MET A 82 0.06 17.26 18.96
N LYS A 83 0.63 17.78 20.06
CA LYS A 83 0.00 18.85 20.84
C LYS A 83 -0.18 20.14 20.02
N PHE A 84 0.82 20.52 19.23
CA PHE A 84 0.76 21.67 18.35
C PHE A 84 -0.35 21.51 17.31
N LEU A 85 -0.40 20.36 16.61
CA LEU A 85 -1.43 20.06 15.62
C LEU A 85 -2.85 20.00 16.22
N ILE A 86 -2.99 19.51 17.44
CA ILE A 86 -4.29 19.52 18.16
C ILE A 86 -4.71 20.96 18.48
N GLN A 87 -3.77 21.83 18.87
CA GLN A 87 -4.06 23.24 19.15
C GLN A 87 -4.44 23.98 17.86
N GLU A 88 -3.68 23.84 16.77
CA GLU A 88 -3.99 24.40 15.46
C GLU A 88 -5.40 23.99 14.97
N ASN A 89 -5.76 22.70 15.13
CA ASN A 89 -7.09 22.22 14.77
C ASN A 89 -8.21 22.85 15.64
N LYS A 90 -7.95 23.11 16.92
CA LYS A 90 -8.91 23.81 17.78
C LYS A 90 -9.09 25.27 17.35
N ASP A 91 -8.00 25.94 17.00
CA ASP A 91 -8.03 27.34 16.58
C ASP A 91 -8.74 27.50 15.24
N LEU A 92 -8.46 26.61 14.27
CA LEU A 92 -9.20 26.51 13.01
C LEU A 92 -10.72 26.27 13.23
N LYS A 93 -11.08 25.37 14.14
CA LYS A 93 -12.48 25.12 14.49
C LYS A 93 -13.15 26.33 15.08
N ASN A 94 -12.47 27.09 15.93
CA ASN A 94 -12.98 28.31 16.52
C ASN A 94 -13.20 29.41 15.46
N ILE A 95 -12.27 29.56 14.51
CA ILE A 95 -12.39 30.49 13.37
C ILE A 95 -13.62 30.13 12.54
N VAL A 96 -13.79 28.85 12.19
CA VAL A 96 -14.96 28.38 11.42
C VAL A 96 -16.27 28.68 12.17
N LEU A 97 -16.34 28.44 13.48
CA LEU A 97 -17.52 28.75 14.31
C LEU A 97 -17.81 30.26 14.36
N GLU A 98 -16.76 31.08 14.41
CA GLU A 98 -16.89 32.54 14.41
C GLU A 98 -17.44 33.06 13.06
N VAL A 99 -16.89 32.54 11.94
CA VAL A 99 -17.40 32.85 10.59
C VAL A 99 -18.85 32.39 10.42
N CYS A 100 -19.21 31.20 10.93
CA CYS A 100 -20.61 30.72 10.89
C CYS A 100 -21.54 31.62 11.71
N LYS A 101 -21.13 32.13 12.87
CA LYS A 101 -21.91 33.08 13.67
C LYS A 101 -22.08 34.42 12.93
N GLN A 102 -21.03 34.94 12.32
CA GLN A 102 -21.11 36.18 11.53
C GLN A 102 -22.05 36.05 10.33
N LEU A 103 -22.09 34.89 9.67
CA LEU A 103 -23.02 34.61 8.59
C LEU A 103 -24.49 34.47 9.06
N GLN A 104 -24.71 34.04 10.30
CA GLN A 104 -26.06 33.96 10.87
C GLN A 104 -26.61 35.33 11.34
N THR A 105 -25.73 36.26 11.73
CA THR A 105 -26.14 37.61 12.12
C THR A 105 -26.46 38.53 10.95
N THR A 106 -26.02 38.19 9.73
CA THR A 106 -26.33 38.94 8.51
C THR A 106 -27.70 38.55 7.86
N ASN A 107 -28.39 37.52 8.35
CA ASN A 107 -29.65 37.02 7.79
C ASN A 107 -30.92 37.50 8.52
N ILE A 108 -30.85 38.48 9.41
CA ILE A 108 -32.01 39.09 10.04
C ILE A 108 -32.03 40.59 9.73
N ASN A 109 -32.43 40.96 8.54
CA ASN A 109 -33.15 42.15 8.12
C ASN A 109 -32.93 42.48 6.66
N THR A 110 -33.78 41.98 5.80
CA THR A 110 -34.22 42.76 4.62
C THR A 110 -35.44 42.12 4.00
N ASN A 111 -36.61 42.54 4.48
CA ASN A 111 -37.74 42.77 3.59
C ASN A 111 -37.44 44.10 2.89
N ALA A 112 -37.12 44.06 1.59
CA ALA A 112 -37.55 45.05 0.61
C ALA A 112 -36.82 44.84 -0.73
N ASN A 113 -37.59 44.75 -1.77
CA ASN A 113 -37.27 44.84 -3.19
C ASN A 113 -36.00 45.64 -3.50
N ALA A 114 -35.03 45.03 -4.14
CA ALA A 114 -34.24 45.70 -5.17
C ALA A 114 -33.49 44.65 -6.02
N ASN A 115 -33.82 44.59 -7.28
CA ASN A 115 -33.07 44.00 -8.38
C ASN A 115 -31.65 44.57 -8.34
N THR A 116 -30.68 43.77 -7.97
CA THR A 116 -29.28 44.00 -8.32
C THR A 116 -28.63 42.68 -8.66
N ASN A 117 -28.48 42.48 -9.96
CA ASN A 117 -27.57 41.46 -10.53
C ASN A 117 -26.13 41.74 -10.02
N ILE A 118 -25.72 41.08 -8.96
CA ILE A 118 -24.31 40.93 -8.66
C ILE A 118 -23.92 39.55 -9.18
N VAL A 119 -23.50 39.52 -10.43
CA VAL A 119 -22.74 38.40 -11.00
C VAL A 119 -21.36 38.43 -10.36
N THR A 120 -21.19 37.84 -9.21
CA THR A 120 -19.88 37.42 -8.73
C THR A 120 -19.60 36.03 -9.29
N ASN A 121 -19.10 36.02 -10.51
CA ASN A 121 -18.41 34.87 -11.08
C ASN A 121 -17.11 34.61 -10.29
N ASN A 122 -17.21 33.95 -9.15
CA ASN A 122 -16.12 33.24 -8.54
C ASN A 122 -16.47 31.74 -8.51
N ASN A 123 -16.49 31.15 -9.72
CA ASN A 123 -16.48 29.70 -9.89
C ASN A 123 -15.09 29.13 -9.54
N ASN A 124 -14.66 29.29 -8.29
CA ASN A 124 -13.69 28.42 -7.68
C ASN A 124 -14.45 27.37 -6.86
N ASN A 125 -15.22 26.52 -7.56
CA ASN A 125 -15.70 25.27 -6.99
C ASN A 125 -14.46 24.35 -6.78
N THR A 126 -13.69 24.62 -5.74
CA THR A 126 -12.64 23.70 -5.31
C THR A 126 -13.32 22.47 -4.75
N PHE A 127 -13.20 21.34 -5.49
CA PHE A 127 -13.74 20.06 -5.06
C PHE A 127 -13.21 19.69 -3.66
N ASN A 128 -14.11 19.53 -2.70
CA ASN A 128 -13.78 19.13 -1.35
C ASN A 128 -14.04 17.63 -1.17
N LEU A 129 -12.96 16.84 -1.15
CA LEU A 129 -13.03 15.39 -1.01
C LEU A 129 -13.68 14.94 0.29
N ASN A 130 -13.42 15.62 1.41
CA ASN A 130 -14.00 15.26 2.70
C ASN A 130 -15.52 15.48 2.70
N PHE A 131 -15.97 16.58 2.10
CA PHE A 131 -17.41 16.83 1.93
C PHE A 131 -18.04 15.78 1.03
N PHE A 132 -17.41 15.43 -0.09
CA PHE A 132 -17.90 14.38 -0.99
C PHE A 132 -18.06 13.05 -0.26
N LEU A 133 -17.02 12.57 0.42
CA LEU A 133 -17.05 11.27 1.07
C LEU A 133 -17.99 11.22 2.28
N ASN A 134 -17.99 12.24 3.15
CA ASN A 134 -18.69 12.19 4.43
C ASN A 134 -20.12 12.74 4.37
N GLU A 135 -20.44 13.59 3.39
CA GLU A 135 -21.79 14.18 3.25
C GLU A 135 -22.52 13.59 2.04
N GLN A 136 -21.92 13.63 0.84
CA GLN A 136 -22.61 13.12 -0.36
C GLN A 136 -22.64 11.59 -0.39
N CYS A 137 -21.59 10.91 0.08
CA CYS A 137 -21.50 9.46 0.16
C CYS A 137 -21.71 8.91 1.58
N LYS A 138 -22.41 9.65 2.46
CA LYS A 138 -22.70 9.21 3.83
C LYS A 138 -23.44 7.88 3.88
N ASP A 139 -24.36 7.66 2.93
CA ASP A 139 -25.19 6.46 2.83
C ASP A 139 -24.56 5.36 1.97
N ALA A 140 -23.26 5.47 1.62
CA ALA A 140 -22.53 4.42 0.95
C ALA A 140 -22.46 3.18 1.84
N ILE A 141 -22.57 1.99 1.23
CA ILE A 141 -22.44 0.72 1.96
C ILE A 141 -21.00 0.43 2.34
N ASN A 142 -20.76 -0.41 3.34
CA ASN A 142 -19.42 -0.89 3.67
C ASN A 142 -18.93 -1.87 2.59
N ILE A 143 -17.62 -1.92 2.36
CA ILE A 143 -17.05 -2.78 1.32
C ILE A 143 -17.28 -4.26 1.61
N SER A 144 -17.27 -4.67 2.88
CA SER A 144 -17.61 -6.02 3.30
C SER A 144 -19.06 -6.39 2.97
N ASP A 145 -20.01 -5.49 3.24
CA ASP A 145 -21.43 -5.69 2.93
C ASP A 145 -21.66 -5.78 1.42
N PHE A 146 -20.96 -4.91 0.66
CA PHE A 146 -20.99 -4.93 -0.80
C PHE A 146 -20.54 -6.29 -1.34
N VAL A 147 -19.39 -6.81 -0.90
CA VAL A 147 -18.89 -8.12 -1.35
C VAL A 147 -19.86 -9.24 -0.92
N ASN A 148 -20.44 -9.13 0.28
CA ASN A 148 -21.38 -10.13 0.77
C ASN A 148 -22.71 -10.15 -0.03
N SER A 149 -23.10 -9.02 -0.61
CA SER A 149 -24.32 -8.93 -1.43
C SER A 149 -24.19 -9.58 -2.82
N PHE A 150 -22.97 -9.96 -3.26
CA PHE A 150 -22.74 -10.55 -4.58
C PHE A 150 -23.51 -11.86 -4.77
N GLN A 151 -24.44 -11.86 -5.70
CA GLN A 151 -25.15 -13.05 -6.15
C GLN A 151 -24.48 -13.60 -7.40
N LEU A 152 -23.48 -14.48 -7.20
CA LEU A 152 -22.74 -15.09 -8.29
C LEU A 152 -23.56 -16.19 -8.98
N GLN A 153 -23.66 -16.10 -10.30
CA GLN A 153 -24.28 -17.09 -11.16
C GLN A 153 -23.21 -18.05 -11.73
N LEU A 154 -23.64 -19.23 -12.19
CA LEU A 154 -22.72 -20.15 -12.88
C LEU A 154 -22.16 -19.56 -14.18
N SER A 155 -22.94 -18.70 -14.84
CA SER A 155 -22.49 -17.94 -16.02
C SER A 155 -21.33 -16.99 -15.74
N ASP A 156 -21.18 -16.50 -14.49
CA ASP A 156 -20.04 -15.67 -14.09
C ASP A 156 -18.75 -16.50 -14.05
N LEU A 157 -18.86 -17.72 -13.50
CA LEU A 157 -17.77 -18.69 -13.49
C LEU A 157 -17.35 -19.08 -14.91
N GLU A 158 -18.32 -19.39 -15.78
CA GLU A 158 -18.06 -19.72 -17.18
C GLU A 158 -17.42 -18.54 -17.94
N THR A 159 -17.89 -17.32 -17.67
CA THR A 159 -17.28 -16.11 -18.21
C THR A 159 -15.83 -15.99 -17.79
N THR A 160 -15.53 -16.17 -16.49
CA THR A 160 -14.15 -16.18 -16.00
C THR A 160 -13.32 -17.25 -16.67
N GLY A 161 -13.87 -18.45 -16.87
CA GLY A 161 -13.21 -19.54 -17.61
C GLY A 161 -12.88 -19.20 -19.06
N LYS A 162 -13.69 -18.35 -19.72
CA LYS A 162 -13.49 -17.95 -21.12
C LYS A 162 -12.51 -16.80 -21.29
N ILE A 163 -12.60 -15.75 -20.44
CA ILE A 163 -11.85 -14.49 -20.64
C ILE A 163 -10.66 -14.36 -19.70
N GLY A 164 -10.45 -15.29 -18.77
CA GLY A 164 -9.36 -15.29 -17.81
C GLY A 164 -9.70 -14.58 -16.50
N TYR A 165 -8.83 -14.76 -15.50
CA TYR A 165 -9.04 -14.28 -14.12
C TYR A 165 -9.21 -12.77 -14.04
N VAL A 166 -8.28 -12.01 -14.65
CA VAL A 166 -8.25 -10.55 -14.55
C VAL A 166 -9.54 -9.94 -15.06
N ASP A 167 -9.93 -10.28 -16.30
CA ASP A 167 -11.10 -9.68 -16.93
C ASP A 167 -12.39 -10.22 -16.32
N GLY A 168 -12.43 -11.50 -15.94
CA GLY A 168 -13.57 -12.12 -15.28
C GLY A 168 -13.88 -11.46 -13.94
N ILE A 169 -12.90 -11.35 -13.05
CA ILE A 169 -13.09 -10.75 -11.73
C ILE A 169 -13.33 -9.23 -11.84
N SER A 170 -12.61 -8.54 -12.73
CA SER A 170 -12.87 -7.11 -12.98
C SER A 170 -14.30 -6.86 -13.43
N LYS A 171 -14.78 -7.63 -14.41
CA LYS A 171 -16.15 -7.52 -14.94
C LYS A 171 -17.18 -7.77 -13.86
N LEU A 172 -16.96 -8.77 -13.02
CA LEU A 172 -17.83 -9.13 -11.91
C LEU A 172 -17.91 -8.00 -10.88
N PHE A 173 -16.78 -7.46 -10.48
CA PHE A 173 -16.70 -6.36 -9.53
C PHE A 173 -17.38 -5.09 -10.08
N ILE A 174 -17.01 -4.70 -11.30
CA ILE A 174 -17.54 -3.49 -11.96
C ILE A 174 -19.06 -3.59 -12.20
N ARG A 175 -19.57 -4.76 -12.59
CA ARG A 175 -21.01 -4.98 -12.76
C ARG A 175 -21.76 -4.66 -11.48
N ASN A 176 -21.34 -5.23 -10.35
CA ASN A 176 -21.98 -5.00 -9.06
C ASN A 176 -21.83 -3.54 -8.59
N LEU A 177 -20.73 -2.86 -8.90
CA LEU A 177 -20.59 -1.41 -8.62
C LEU A 177 -21.55 -0.57 -9.44
N LYS A 178 -21.83 -0.97 -10.69
CA LYS A 178 -22.77 -0.26 -11.59
C LYS A 178 -24.24 -0.41 -11.19
N GLU A 179 -24.57 -1.44 -10.43
CA GLU A 179 -25.91 -1.62 -9.85
C GLU A 179 -26.18 -0.61 -8.72
N LEU A 180 -25.13 0.02 -8.18
CA LEU A 180 -25.23 1.04 -7.14
C LEU A 180 -25.11 2.45 -7.72
N ASP A 181 -25.93 3.36 -7.19
CA ASP A 181 -25.76 4.79 -7.39
C ASP A 181 -24.33 5.20 -7.00
N SER A 182 -23.74 6.15 -7.70
CA SER A 182 -22.36 6.58 -7.45
C SER A 182 -22.12 6.90 -5.96
N ASN A 183 -23.05 7.60 -5.31
CA ASN A 183 -22.90 8.00 -3.91
C ASN A 183 -23.09 6.85 -2.90
N LYS A 184 -23.59 5.69 -3.36
CA LYS A 184 -23.78 4.49 -2.52
C LYS A 184 -22.63 3.49 -2.67
N ARG A 185 -21.71 3.71 -3.61
CA ARG A 185 -20.57 2.83 -3.84
C ARG A 185 -19.61 2.87 -2.65
N PRO A 186 -19.07 1.72 -2.23
CA PRO A 186 -18.16 1.62 -1.08
C PRO A 186 -16.72 2.04 -1.38
N ILE A 187 -16.43 2.42 -2.63
CA ILE A 187 -15.08 2.73 -3.09
C ILE A 187 -15.09 3.88 -4.10
N HIS A 188 -14.13 4.80 -3.94
CA HIS A 188 -13.91 5.93 -4.85
C HIS A 188 -12.43 6.14 -5.12
N CYS A 189 -12.10 6.60 -6.35
CA CYS A 189 -10.75 6.98 -6.76
C CYS A 189 -10.66 8.50 -6.90
N SER A 190 -9.82 9.15 -6.10
CA SER A 190 -9.62 10.60 -6.14
C SER A 190 -8.55 11.05 -7.14
N ASP A 191 -7.56 10.18 -7.42
CA ASP A 191 -6.48 10.39 -8.37
C ASP A 191 -6.18 9.07 -9.09
N PHE A 192 -6.59 8.95 -10.34
CA PHE A 192 -6.39 7.74 -11.12
C PHE A 192 -4.90 7.49 -11.46
N LYS A 193 -4.11 8.55 -11.70
CA LYS A 193 -2.68 8.39 -12.04
C LYS A 193 -1.90 7.77 -10.90
N ARG A 194 -2.28 8.10 -9.65
CA ARG A 194 -1.68 7.56 -8.43
C ARG A 194 -2.49 6.42 -7.84
N GLU A 195 -3.61 6.06 -8.47
CA GLU A 195 -4.58 5.07 -7.96
C GLU A 195 -4.90 5.31 -6.48
N THR A 196 -5.19 6.57 -6.14
CA THR A 196 -5.52 6.95 -4.77
C THR A 196 -6.98 6.58 -4.49
N LEU A 197 -7.17 5.48 -3.77
CA LEU A 197 -8.45 4.88 -3.46
C LEU A 197 -8.89 5.20 -2.04
N TYR A 198 -10.20 5.44 -1.86
CA TYR A 198 -10.89 5.58 -0.59
C TYR A 198 -11.94 4.48 -0.50
N ILE A 199 -11.94 3.74 0.60
CA ILE A 199 -12.80 2.59 0.83
C ILE A 199 -13.58 2.83 2.11
N LYS A 200 -14.89 2.59 2.08
CA LYS A 200 -15.74 2.65 3.25
C LYS A 200 -15.79 1.29 3.94
N GLU A 201 -15.41 1.27 5.21
CA GLU A 201 -15.47 0.09 6.06
C GLU A 201 -15.82 0.53 7.49
N GLN A 202 -16.68 -0.23 8.17
CA GLN A 202 -17.18 0.12 9.50
C GLN A 202 -17.72 1.57 9.58
N ASP A 203 -18.46 1.98 8.55
CA ASP A 203 -19.05 3.32 8.37
C ASP A 203 -18.06 4.48 8.34
N LYS A 204 -16.77 4.19 8.05
CA LYS A 204 -15.70 5.17 7.92
C LYS A 204 -15.02 5.09 6.57
N TRP A 205 -14.75 6.25 5.99
CA TRP A 205 -13.95 6.37 4.79
C TRP A 205 -12.47 6.39 5.15
N GLU A 206 -11.70 5.46 4.60
CA GLU A 206 -10.27 5.39 4.80
C GLU A 206 -9.55 5.30 3.46
N LYS A 207 -8.43 6.01 3.37
CA LYS A 207 -7.52 5.88 2.22
C LYS A 207 -6.83 4.52 2.29
N ASP A 208 -6.87 3.77 1.18
CA ASP A 208 -6.09 2.53 1.09
C ASP A 208 -4.59 2.86 1.05
N ASN A 209 -3.77 1.95 1.56
CA ASN A 209 -2.32 2.13 1.56
C ASN A 209 -1.73 2.08 0.13
N GLU A 210 -0.43 2.36 -0.01
CA GLU A 210 0.24 2.33 -1.32
C GLU A 210 0.19 0.96 -1.98
N GLU A 211 0.23 -0.11 -1.18
CA GLU A 211 0.14 -1.50 -1.63
C GLU A 211 -1.30 -1.94 -1.95
N LYS A 212 -2.31 -1.10 -1.67
CA LYS A 212 -3.74 -1.41 -1.90
C LYS A 212 -4.24 -2.66 -1.16
N ASN A 213 -3.75 -2.89 0.04
CA ASN A 213 -4.00 -4.12 0.79
C ASN A 213 -5.47 -4.39 1.08
N LYS A 214 -6.28 -3.33 1.30
CA LYS A 214 -7.73 -3.50 1.52
C LYS A 214 -8.42 -3.98 0.26
N LEU A 215 -8.17 -3.32 -0.87
CA LEU A 215 -8.76 -3.69 -2.14
C LEU A 215 -8.28 -5.07 -2.62
N GLN A 216 -7.02 -5.43 -2.39
CA GLN A 216 -6.50 -6.77 -2.69
C GLN A 216 -7.28 -7.87 -1.95
N LYS A 217 -7.55 -7.68 -0.65
CA LYS A 217 -8.36 -8.64 0.14
C LYS A 217 -9.76 -8.80 -0.43
N VAL A 218 -10.39 -7.69 -0.80
CA VAL A 218 -11.72 -7.67 -1.43
C VAL A 218 -11.72 -8.46 -2.74
N ILE A 219 -10.74 -8.24 -3.61
CA ILE A 219 -10.60 -8.96 -4.89
C ILE A 219 -10.38 -10.46 -4.65
N GLN A 220 -9.55 -10.83 -3.67
CA GLN A 220 -9.34 -12.23 -3.29
C GLN A 220 -10.63 -12.88 -2.80
N GLU A 221 -11.43 -12.18 -2.02
CA GLU A 221 -12.70 -12.69 -1.52
C GLU A 221 -13.70 -12.94 -2.65
N ILE A 222 -13.80 -12.01 -3.60
CA ILE A 222 -14.64 -12.17 -4.82
C ILE A 222 -14.16 -13.39 -5.62
N GLY A 223 -12.85 -13.52 -5.85
CA GLY A 223 -12.26 -14.67 -6.53
C GLY A 223 -12.58 -15.99 -5.82
N ASN A 224 -12.47 -16.03 -4.49
CA ASN A 224 -12.80 -17.20 -3.69
C ASN A 224 -14.30 -17.57 -3.77
N LYS A 225 -15.19 -16.56 -3.76
CA LYS A 225 -16.62 -16.80 -3.97
C LYS A 225 -16.89 -17.41 -5.34
N ASN A 226 -16.22 -16.91 -6.39
CA ASN A 226 -16.34 -17.46 -7.75
C ASN A 226 -15.84 -18.90 -7.83
N ILE A 227 -14.69 -19.24 -7.24
CA ILE A 227 -14.13 -20.59 -7.20
C ILE A 227 -15.10 -21.58 -6.49
N ARG A 228 -15.77 -21.15 -5.43
CA ARG A 228 -16.73 -22.01 -4.72
C ARG A 228 -17.88 -22.47 -5.60
N LYS A 229 -18.23 -21.74 -6.65
CA LYS A 229 -19.26 -22.11 -7.64
C LYS A 229 -18.85 -23.31 -8.52
N ILE A 230 -17.57 -23.67 -8.58
CA ILE A 230 -17.10 -24.83 -9.35
C ILE A 230 -17.81 -26.12 -8.93
N LYS A 231 -18.05 -26.32 -7.62
CA LYS A 231 -18.76 -27.51 -7.14
C LYS A 231 -20.19 -27.62 -7.66
N GLU A 232 -20.89 -26.49 -7.74
CA GLU A 232 -22.25 -26.39 -8.26
C GLU A 232 -22.24 -26.64 -9.78
N TRP A 233 -21.31 -26.00 -10.51
CA TRP A 233 -21.16 -26.16 -11.94
C TRP A 233 -20.88 -27.63 -12.33
N VAL A 234 -20.01 -28.34 -11.59
CA VAL A 234 -19.71 -29.77 -11.81
C VAL A 234 -20.94 -30.65 -11.59
N LYS A 235 -21.85 -30.31 -10.68
CA LYS A 235 -23.10 -31.05 -10.46
C LYS A 235 -24.05 -30.88 -11.65
N GLU A 236 -24.13 -29.70 -12.24
CA GLU A 236 -24.97 -29.43 -13.39
C GLU A 236 -24.38 -29.93 -14.68
N ASN A 237 -23.06 -30.19 -14.75
CA ASN A 237 -22.32 -30.62 -15.91
C ASN A 237 -21.56 -31.93 -15.66
N PRO A 238 -22.22 -33.06 -15.40
CA PRO A 238 -21.56 -34.33 -15.01
C PRO A 238 -20.61 -34.87 -16.07
N ASP A 239 -20.84 -34.56 -17.34
CA ASP A 239 -19.97 -34.96 -18.47
C ASP A 239 -18.60 -34.27 -18.44
N CYS A 240 -18.39 -33.27 -17.59
CA CYS A 240 -17.08 -32.60 -17.42
C CYS A 240 -15.99 -33.56 -16.88
N LYS A 241 -16.40 -34.71 -16.30
CA LYS A 241 -15.49 -35.77 -15.84
C LYS A 241 -15.00 -36.69 -16.92
N LYS A 242 -15.61 -36.68 -18.10
CA LYS A 242 -15.22 -37.49 -19.26
C LYS A 242 -14.15 -36.76 -20.06
N SER A 243 -12.94 -37.30 -20.17
CA SER A 243 -11.76 -36.63 -20.75
C SER A 243 -11.92 -36.22 -22.21
N ASP A 244 -12.79 -36.87 -22.94
CA ASP A 244 -13.08 -36.64 -24.35
C ASP A 244 -14.26 -35.71 -24.64
N SER A 245 -14.92 -35.23 -23.56
CA SER A 245 -16.06 -34.35 -23.69
C SER A 245 -15.69 -32.88 -23.87
N LYS A 246 -16.53 -32.12 -24.59
CA LYS A 246 -16.41 -30.65 -24.66
C LYS A 246 -16.56 -30.01 -23.30
N MET A 247 -17.33 -30.62 -22.39
CA MET A 247 -17.51 -30.13 -21.00
C MET A 247 -16.24 -30.28 -20.20
N ASN A 248 -15.41 -31.29 -20.47
CA ASN A 248 -14.11 -31.44 -19.80
C ASN A 248 -13.17 -30.27 -20.17
N ASN A 249 -13.11 -29.89 -21.45
CA ASN A 249 -12.31 -28.77 -21.90
C ASN A 249 -12.76 -27.46 -21.22
N GLN A 250 -14.08 -27.26 -21.12
CA GLN A 250 -14.64 -26.09 -20.44
C GLN A 250 -14.30 -26.11 -18.94
N TYR A 251 -14.38 -27.27 -18.30
CA TYR A 251 -13.99 -27.47 -16.91
C TYR A 251 -12.52 -27.14 -16.67
N MET A 252 -11.62 -27.62 -17.51
CA MET A 252 -10.19 -27.33 -17.41
C MET A 252 -9.90 -25.84 -17.57
N ASN A 253 -10.58 -25.16 -18.50
CA ASN A 253 -10.48 -23.70 -18.65
C ASN A 253 -10.99 -22.97 -17.42
N ILE A 254 -12.12 -23.39 -16.84
CA ILE A 254 -12.66 -22.80 -15.60
C ILE A 254 -11.65 -22.96 -14.47
N ILE A 255 -11.10 -24.15 -14.26
CA ILE A 255 -10.11 -24.40 -13.19
C ILE A 255 -8.87 -23.53 -13.39
N SER A 256 -8.29 -23.54 -14.59
CA SER A 256 -7.07 -22.80 -14.90
C SER A 256 -7.27 -21.28 -14.75
N ASN A 257 -8.36 -20.75 -15.30
CA ASN A 257 -8.64 -19.31 -15.36
C ASN A 257 -9.35 -18.76 -14.12
N SER A 258 -9.74 -19.59 -13.15
CA SER A 258 -10.29 -19.12 -11.87
C SER A 258 -9.21 -18.84 -10.82
N MET A 259 -7.95 -19.17 -11.08
CA MET A 259 -6.82 -18.90 -10.20
C MET A 259 -6.16 -17.57 -10.57
N CYS A 260 -5.75 -16.82 -9.55
CA CYS A 260 -5.15 -15.48 -9.73
C CYS A 260 -3.80 -15.52 -10.48
N GLY A 261 -3.15 -16.66 -10.55
CA GLY A 261 -1.84 -16.87 -11.19
C GLY A 261 -1.11 -18.03 -10.57
N SER A 262 -0.13 -18.58 -11.29
CA SER A 262 0.66 -19.76 -10.88
C SER A 262 1.89 -19.40 -10.05
N SER A 263 2.33 -18.14 -10.06
CA SER A 263 3.45 -17.65 -9.25
C SER A 263 3.06 -16.40 -8.46
N PRO A 264 3.77 -16.09 -7.33
CA PRO A 264 3.52 -14.87 -6.57
C PRO A 264 3.64 -13.59 -7.41
N GLN A 265 4.57 -13.57 -8.36
CA GLN A 265 4.77 -12.43 -9.27
C GLN A 265 3.58 -12.24 -10.21
N GLU A 266 3.09 -13.34 -10.80
CA GLU A 266 1.92 -13.33 -11.68
C GLU A 266 0.65 -12.92 -10.90
N GLN A 267 0.48 -13.45 -9.70
CA GLN A 267 -0.63 -13.07 -8.81
C GLN A 267 -0.63 -11.58 -8.53
N MET A 268 0.53 -10.99 -8.20
CA MET A 268 0.66 -9.55 -7.96
C MET A 268 0.34 -8.75 -9.23
N GLN A 269 0.85 -9.16 -10.39
CA GLN A 269 0.57 -8.48 -11.66
C GLN A 269 -0.93 -8.52 -12.02
N ASN A 270 -1.56 -9.68 -11.85
CA ASN A 270 -2.98 -9.85 -12.12
C ASN A 270 -3.83 -9.03 -11.14
N MET A 271 -3.45 -9.01 -9.86
CA MET A 271 -4.09 -8.19 -8.85
C MET A 271 -4.03 -6.70 -9.20
N ASN A 272 -2.85 -6.19 -9.59
CA ASN A 272 -2.66 -4.80 -9.98
C ASN A 272 -3.51 -4.42 -11.21
N LYS A 273 -3.64 -5.32 -12.21
CA LYS A 273 -4.51 -5.08 -13.37
C LYS A 273 -5.97 -4.94 -12.96
N ILE A 274 -6.46 -5.79 -12.04
CA ILE A 274 -7.83 -5.69 -11.52
C ILE A 274 -8.03 -4.37 -10.76
N ILE A 275 -7.07 -3.99 -9.91
CA ILE A 275 -7.08 -2.72 -9.16
C ILE A 275 -7.21 -1.53 -10.12
N THR A 276 -6.38 -1.49 -11.17
CA THR A 276 -6.42 -0.45 -12.19
C THR A 276 -7.78 -0.39 -12.90
N ASN A 277 -8.35 -1.55 -13.26
CA ASN A 277 -9.67 -1.63 -13.89
C ASN A 277 -10.77 -1.09 -12.98
N VAL A 278 -10.76 -1.47 -11.70
CA VAL A 278 -11.74 -0.97 -10.70
C VAL A 278 -11.53 0.51 -10.44
N ALA A 279 -10.28 0.96 -10.25
CA ALA A 279 -9.95 2.37 -10.02
C ALA A 279 -10.49 3.28 -11.12
N LYS A 280 -10.39 2.85 -12.39
CA LYS A 280 -10.91 3.57 -13.55
C LYS A 280 -12.44 3.75 -13.50
N GLU A 281 -13.16 2.74 -13.02
CA GLU A 281 -14.64 2.79 -12.95
C GLU A 281 -15.15 3.70 -11.83
N VAL A 282 -14.38 3.90 -10.77
CA VAL A 282 -14.80 4.63 -9.56
C VAL A 282 -14.14 6.01 -9.42
N ILE A 283 -13.67 6.60 -10.54
CA ILE A 283 -13.10 7.94 -10.54
C ILE A 283 -14.15 8.96 -10.11
N ILE A 284 -13.81 9.80 -9.14
CA ILE A 284 -14.64 10.91 -8.72
C ILE A 284 -14.65 11.96 -9.83
N GLN A 285 -15.84 12.27 -10.36
CA GLN A 285 -16.03 13.38 -11.28
C GLN A 285 -16.00 14.68 -10.47
N LYS A 286 -15.01 15.52 -10.74
CA LYS A 286 -14.76 16.79 -10.03
C LYS A 286 -15.47 17.94 -10.71
#